data_afb60673d9eb01e09622791718c12cf4
#
_entry.id   afb60673d9eb01e09622791718c12cf4
#
_cell.length_a   1.000
_cell.length_b   1.000
_cell.length_c   1.000
_cell.angle_alpha   90.00
_cell.angle_beta   90.00
_cell.angle_gamma   90.00
#
_symmetry.space_group_name_H-M   'P 1'
#
loop_
_entity.id
_entity.type
_entity.pdbx_description
1 polymer ?
#
loop_
_entity_poly.entity_id
_entity_poly.type
_entity_poly.pdbx_seq_one_letter_code
_entity_poly.pdbx_strand_id
1 'polypeptide(L)'
;MPTVTLRELTDDDRAVLFEFQKDPESIQMAAFTSADPSDAAAYNEWWSRVMTNDAITKRAILADGALVGSILSFPLEGRLEVSYGISRGEWGKGIGTAALRLFLEIVDTRPIYAHVATDNLGSLRVLEKCGFVICGTERGFANARGEEIDEYLLGKTEESMRESE
;
A
#
# COMPACT_ATOMS: atom_id res chain seq x y z
N MET A 1 -1.16 12.45 17.99
CA MET A 1 -0.59 11.67 16.85
C MET A 1 0.05 10.39 17.36
N PRO A 2 -0.31 9.25 16.81
CA PRO A 2 0.40 8.03 17.17
C PRO A 2 1.83 8.06 16.66
N THR A 3 2.72 7.38 17.37
CA THR A 3 4.10 7.18 16.94
C THR A 3 4.13 6.01 15.95
N VAL A 4 4.52 6.29 14.72
CA VAL A 4 4.55 5.28 13.66
C VAL A 4 5.97 4.76 13.49
N THR A 5 6.11 3.43 13.47
CA THR A 5 7.38 2.75 13.22
C THR A 5 7.17 1.62 12.22
N LEU A 6 8.25 1.21 11.57
CA LEU A 6 8.26 0.07 10.66
C LEU A 6 9.21 -0.99 11.22
N ARG A 7 8.86 -2.26 11.03
CA ARG A 7 9.76 -3.38 11.34
C ARG A 7 9.63 -4.46 10.26
N GLU A 8 10.52 -5.41 10.29
CA GLU A 8 10.42 -6.55 9.38
C GLU A 8 9.07 -7.25 9.55
N LEU A 9 8.50 -7.65 8.43
CA LEU A 9 7.28 -8.44 8.41
C LEU A 9 7.62 -9.89 8.78
N THR A 10 6.82 -10.53 9.62
CA THR A 10 7.03 -11.92 10.04
C THR A 10 5.78 -12.76 9.82
N ASP A 11 5.92 -14.08 9.83
CA ASP A 11 4.79 -14.98 9.66
C ASP A 11 3.72 -14.81 10.75
N ASP A 12 4.10 -14.33 11.94
CA ASP A 12 3.15 -14.04 13.00
C ASP A 12 2.17 -12.93 12.64
N ASP A 13 2.54 -12.06 11.70
CA ASP A 13 1.70 -10.95 11.25
C ASP A 13 0.58 -11.40 10.31
N ARG A 14 0.73 -12.57 9.68
CA ARG A 14 -0.16 -13.04 8.62
C ARG A 14 -1.63 -13.06 9.02
N ALA A 15 -1.95 -13.67 10.15
CA ALA A 15 -3.35 -13.82 10.58
C ALA A 15 -4.01 -12.46 10.84
N VAL A 16 -3.29 -11.54 11.45
CA VAL A 16 -3.80 -10.20 11.75
C VAL A 16 -4.03 -9.40 10.46
N LEU A 17 -3.06 -9.41 9.57
CA LEU A 17 -3.16 -8.69 8.30
C LEU A 17 -4.23 -9.29 7.40
N PHE A 18 -4.43 -10.60 7.45
CA PHE A 18 -5.53 -11.26 6.73
C PHE A 18 -6.88 -10.72 7.18
N GLU A 19 -7.07 -10.55 8.50
CA GLU A 19 -8.32 -9.99 9.02
C GLU A 19 -8.52 -8.53 8.59
N PHE A 20 -7.46 -7.72 8.59
CA PHE A 20 -7.56 -6.33 8.16
C PHE A 20 -8.03 -6.20 6.71
N GLN A 21 -7.51 -7.04 5.81
CA GLN A 21 -7.83 -6.93 4.38
C GLN A 21 -9.20 -7.50 4.01
N LYS A 22 -9.90 -8.15 4.95
CA LYS A 22 -11.27 -8.62 4.74
C LYS A 22 -12.33 -7.55 5.02
N ASP A 23 -11.95 -6.43 5.62
CA ASP A 23 -12.90 -5.36 5.95
C ASP A 23 -13.61 -4.84 4.70
N PRO A 24 -14.96 -4.80 4.68
CA PRO A 24 -15.71 -4.41 3.47
C PRO A 24 -15.37 -3.01 2.93
N GLU A 25 -15.19 -2.02 3.79
CA GLU A 25 -14.83 -0.67 3.34
C GLU A 25 -13.40 -0.62 2.81
N SER A 26 -12.48 -1.36 3.43
CA SER A 26 -11.11 -1.45 2.94
C SER A 26 -11.07 -2.09 1.55
N ILE A 27 -11.85 -3.15 1.33
CA ILE A 27 -11.97 -3.82 0.04
C ILE A 27 -12.54 -2.84 -1.00
N GLN A 28 -13.61 -2.14 -0.66
CA GLN A 28 -14.26 -1.19 -1.56
C GLN A 28 -13.29 -0.07 -1.98
N MET A 29 -12.57 0.51 -1.04
CA MET A 29 -11.63 1.59 -1.31
C MET A 29 -10.41 1.12 -2.11
N ALA A 30 -9.89 -0.07 -1.79
CA ALA A 30 -8.76 -0.63 -2.53
C ALA A 30 -9.14 -0.95 -3.97
N ALA A 31 -10.39 -1.34 -4.22
CA ALA A 31 -10.98 -1.61 -5.52
C ALA A 31 -10.34 -2.79 -6.26
N PHE A 32 -9.04 -2.75 -6.49
CA PHE A 32 -8.30 -3.75 -7.26
C PHE A 32 -7.76 -4.86 -6.36
N THR A 33 -8.67 -5.56 -5.69
CA THR A 33 -8.35 -6.63 -4.75
C THR A 33 -8.43 -7.99 -5.46
N SER A 34 -8.06 -9.06 -4.73
CA SER A 34 -8.31 -10.42 -5.21
C SER A 34 -9.80 -10.66 -5.39
N ALA A 35 -10.16 -11.68 -6.17
CA ALA A 35 -11.56 -12.00 -6.44
C ALA A 35 -12.34 -12.32 -5.16
N ASP A 36 -11.70 -13.02 -4.21
CA ASP A 36 -12.28 -13.34 -2.91
C ASP A 36 -11.29 -13.08 -1.79
N PRO A 37 -11.31 -11.88 -1.17
CA PRO A 37 -10.39 -11.55 -0.08
C PRO A 37 -10.55 -12.44 1.17
N SER A 38 -11.64 -13.18 1.30
CA SER A 38 -11.85 -14.10 2.43
C SER A 38 -11.27 -15.49 2.20
N ASP A 39 -10.73 -15.77 1.02
CA ASP A 39 -10.12 -17.06 0.69
C ASP A 39 -8.77 -17.19 1.38
N ALA A 40 -8.75 -17.86 2.53
CA ALA A 40 -7.55 -18.04 3.35
C ALA A 40 -6.46 -18.82 2.63
N ALA A 41 -6.82 -19.82 1.82
CA ALA A 41 -5.84 -20.62 1.10
C ALA A 41 -5.11 -19.77 0.03
N ALA A 42 -5.85 -18.96 -0.71
CA ALA A 42 -5.28 -18.06 -1.70
C ALA A 42 -4.40 -16.99 -1.04
N TYR A 43 -4.84 -16.45 0.10
CA TYR A 43 -4.07 -15.48 0.86
C TYR A 43 -2.75 -16.08 1.37
N ASN A 44 -2.80 -17.29 1.92
CA ASN A 44 -1.61 -17.95 2.43
C ASN A 44 -0.59 -18.24 1.32
N GLU A 45 -1.07 -18.60 0.13
CA GLU A 45 -0.21 -18.82 -1.02
C GLU A 45 0.46 -17.52 -1.47
N TRP A 46 -0.30 -16.43 -1.56
CA TRP A 46 0.24 -15.12 -1.86
C TRP A 46 1.26 -14.66 -0.82
N TRP A 47 0.94 -14.87 0.47
CA TRP A 47 1.84 -14.54 1.58
C TRP A 47 3.19 -15.25 1.44
N SER A 48 3.15 -16.56 1.15
CA SER A 48 4.37 -17.33 0.95
C SER A 48 5.23 -16.76 -0.19
N ARG A 49 4.60 -16.38 -1.29
CA ARG A 49 5.33 -15.80 -2.43
C ARG A 49 5.98 -14.47 -2.03
N VAL A 50 5.26 -13.63 -1.29
CA VAL A 50 5.79 -12.34 -0.84
C VAL A 50 6.97 -12.55 0.13
N MET A 51 6.80 -13.42 1.11
CA MET A 51 7.81 -13.62 2.15
C MET A 51 9.11 -14.24 1.61
N THR A 52 9.03 -15.02 0.56
CA THR A 52 10.20 -15.69 -0.01
C THR A 52 10.82 -14.95 -1.21
N ASN A 53 10.21 -13.86 -1.66
CA ASN A 53 10.71 -13.09 -2.80
C ASN A 53 11.56 -11.91 -2.33
N ASP A 54 12.88 -12.02 -2.51
CA ASP A 54 13.84 -10.99 -2.09
C ASP A 54 13.70 -9.68 -2.89
N ALA A 55 13.04 -9.71 -4.06
CA ALA A 55 12.78 -8.50 -4.83
C ALA A 55 11.67 -7.64 -4.21
N ILE A 56 10.94 -8.17 -3.23
CA ILE A 56 9.87 -7.45 -2.55
C ILE A 56 10.40 -6.98 -1.20
N THR A 57 10.47 -5.66 -1.02
CA THR A 57 10.75 -5.07 0.30
C THR A 57 9.43 -4.98 1.05
N LYS A 58 9.41 -5.47 2.29
CA LYS A 58 8.17 -5.61 3.05
C LYS A 58 8.38 -5.24 4.51
N ARG A 59 7.45 -4.46 5.05
CA ARG A 59 7.51 -4.00 6.45
C ARG A 59 6.13 -4.03 7.07
N ALA A 60 6.09 -4.32 8.36
CA ALA A 60 4.91 -4.14 9.19
C ALA A 60 4.85 -2.68 9.63
N ILE A 61 3.65 -2.11 9.67
CA ILE A 61 3.41 -0.76 10.15
C ILE A 61 2.87 -0.85 11.57
N LEU A 62 3.55 -0.18 12.50
CA LEU A 62 3.12 -0.12 13.90
C LEU A 62 2.72 1.30 14.26
N ALA A 63 1.64 1.42 15.03
CA ALA A 63 1.23 2.68 15.65
C ALA A 63 1.22 2.48 17.15
N ASP A 64 2.05 3.23 17.86
CA ASP A 64 2.25 3.08 19.31
C ASP A 64 2.55 1.62 19.71
N GLY A 65 3.33 0.94 18.87
CA GLY A 65 3.75 -0.45 19.10
C GLY A 65 2.76 -1.52 18.67
N ALA A 66 1.58 -1.15 18.23
CA ALA A 66 0.56 -2.11 17.77
C ALA A 66 0.56 -2.25 16.26
N LEU A 67 0.44 -3.48 15.75
CA LEU A 67 0.37 -3.74 14.32
C LEU A 67 -0.92 -3.17 13.74
N VAL A 68 -0.80 -2.28 12.74
CA VAL A 68 -1.94 -1.61 12.13
C VAL A 68 -1.99 -1.78 10.60
N GLY A 69 -0.95 -2.35 10.00
CA GLY A 69 -0.92 -2.53 8.55
C GLY A 69 0.40 -3.03 8.03
N SER A 70 0.57 -2.95 6.72
CA SER A 70 1.81 -3.35 6.05
C SER A 70 2.07 -2.45 4.85
N ILE A 71 3.34 -2.41 4.42
CA ILE A 71 3.76 -1.65 3.27
C ILE A 71 4.81 -2.47 2.50
N LEU A 72 4.67 -2.50 1.18
CA LEU A 72 5.49 -3.31 0.29
C LEU A 72 5.97 -2.49 -0.89
N SER A 73 7.15 -2.83 -1.42
CA SER A 73 7.55 -2.40 -2.76
C SER A 73 7.90 -3.62 -3.59
N PHE A 74 7.56 -3.60 -4.87
CA PHE A 74 7.72 -4.76 -5.75
C PHE A 74 7.89 -4.31 -7.19
N PRO A 75 8.60 -5.11 -8.01
CA PRO A 75 8.71 -4.83 -9.44
C PRO A 75 7.39 -5.18 -10.13
N LEU A 76 6.94 -4.30 -11.01
CA LEU A 76 5.75 -4.51 -11.83
C LEU A 76 5.96 -3.87 -13.19
N GLU A 77 5.95 -4.68 -14.25
CA GLU A 77 6.07 -4.22 -15.65
C GLU A 77 7.26 -3.28 -15.87
N GLY A 78 8.41 -3.65 -15.28
CA GLY A 78 9.64 -2.88 -15.44
C GLY A 78 9.75 -1.65 -14.56
N ARG A 79 8.79 -1.42 -13.66
CA ARG A 79 8.77 -0.30 -12.71
C ARG A 79 8.76 -0.82 -11.29
N LEU A 80 9.28 -0.02 -10.36
CA LEU A 80 9.15 -0.29 -8.94
C LEU A 80 7.88 0.36 -8.43
N GLU A 81 7.03 -0.42 -7.77
CA GLU A 81 5.76 0.05 -7.22
C GLU A 81 5.75 -0.07 -5.70
N VAL A 82 4.98 0.79 -5.05
CA VAL A 82 4.72 0.72 -3.61
C VAL A 82 3.23 0.54 -3.37
N SER A 83 2.90 -0.30 -2.38
CA SER A 83 1.52 -0.53 -1.97
C SER A 83 1.49 -0.65 -0.45
N TYR A 84 0.42 -0.15 0.17
CA TYR A 84 0.26 -0.23 1.61
C TYR A 84 -1.21 -0.41 1.96
N GLY A 85 -1.45 -0.98 3.13
CA GLY A 85 -2.78 -1.11 3.68
C GLY A 85 -2.75 -0.85 5.17
N ILE A 86 -3.77 -0.14 5.67
CA ILE A 86 -3.91 0.21 7.08
C ILE A 86 -5.30 -0.20 7.55
N SER A 87 -5.37 -0.77 8.73
CA SER A 87 -6.64 -1.15 9.36
C SER A 87 -7.62 0.03 9.34
N ARG A 88 -8.87 -0.22 8.97
CA ARG A 88 -9.88 0.83 8.80
C ARG A 88 -10.05 1.71 10.05
N GLY A 89 -9.99 1.12 11.23
CA GLY A 89 -10.11 1.87 12.49
C GLY A 89 -8.99 2.89 12.73
N GLU A 90 -7.91 2.81 11.95
CA GLU A 90 -6.75 3.68 12.08
C GLU A 90 -6.67 4.74 10.97
N TRP A 91 -7.67 4.79 10.08
CA TRP A 91 -7.70 5.81 9.02
C TRP A 91 -7.89 7.21 9.60
N GLY A 92 -7.38 8.21 8.90
CA GLY A 92 -7.55 9.61 9.28
C GLY A 92 -6.63 10.08 10.39
N LYS A 93 -5.65 9.27 10.80
CA LYS A 93 -4.72 9.59 11.89
C LYS A 93 -3.31 9.96 11.42
N GLY A 94 -3.11 10.06 10.11
CA GLY A 94 -1.78 10.38 9.54
C GLY A 94 -0.80 9.22 9.51
N ILE A 95 -1.25 8.01 9.84
CA ILE A 95 -0.39 6.81 9.88
C ILE A 95 0.15 6.47 8.51
N GLY A 96 -0.69 6.51 7.47
CA GLY A 96 -0.28 6.20 6.10
C GLY A 96 0.83 7.12 5.61
N THR A 97 0.70 8.41 5.84
CA THR A 97 1.70 9.40 5.45
C THR A 97 3.02 9.16 6.16
N ALA A 98 2.97 8.93 7.48
CA ALA A 98 4.17 8.68 8.28
C ALA A 98 4.85 7.37 7.84
N ALA A 99 4.08 6.30 7.63
CA ALA A 99 4.61 5.02 7.20
C ALA A 99 5.28 5.10 5.83
N LEU A 100 4.63 5.77 4.88
CA LEU A 100 5.18 5.91 3.54
C LEU A 100 6.47 6.73 3.55
N ARG A 101 6.53 7.81 4.33
CA ARG A 101 7.78 8.59 4.47
C ARG A 101 8.92 7.74 5.01
N LEU A 102 8.67 6.96 6.05
CA LEU A 102 9.68 6.06 6.61
C LEU A 102 10.12 5.00 5.60
N PHE A 103 9.16 4.45 4.87
CA PHE A 103 9.44 3.41 3.88
C PHE A 103 10.29 3.94 2.72
N LEU A 104 10.06 5.18 2.30
CA LEU A 104 10.84 5.81 1.23
C LEU A 104 12.29 6.10 1.63
N GLU A 105 12.59 6.11 2.93
CA GLU A 105 13.96 6.17 3.43
C GLU A 105 14.64 4.81 3.32
N ILE A 106 13.88 3.72 3.45
CA ILE A 106 14.37 2.34 3.31
C ILE A 106 14.57 1.99 1.84
N VAL A 107 13.57 2.34 1.01
CA VAL A 107 13.58 2.08 -0.43
C VAL A 107 13.83 3.41 -1.13
N ASP A 108 15.08 3.65 -1.47
CA ASP A 108 15.51 4.93 -2.06
C ASP A 108 15.61 4.92 -3.58
N THR A 109 15.29 3.81 -4.21
CA THR A 109 15.25 3.70 -5.68
C THR A 109 14.23 4.65 -6.26
N ARG A 110 14.63 5.41 -7.27
CA ARG A 110 13.75 6.36 -7.98
C ARG A 110 13.87 6.15 -9.50
N PRO A 111 12.80 6.33 -10.26
CA PRO A 111 11.45 6.65 -9.76
C PRO A 111 10.78 5.46 -9.08
N ILE A 112 9.82 5.76 -8.22
CA ILE A 112 8.94 4.76 -7.60
C ILE A 112 7.49 5.18 -7.87
N TYR A 113 6.63 4.21 -8.10
CA TYR A 113 5.26 4.44 -8.56
C TYR A 113 4.23 3.85 -7.62
N ALA A 114 2.99 4.32 -7.75
CA ALA A 114 1.84 3.77 -7.03
C ALA A 114 0.60 3.92 -7.89
N HIS A 115 -0.33 2.98 -7.75
CA HIS A 115 -1.65 3.05 -8.37
C HIS A 115 -2.69 3.30 -7.29
N VAL A 116 -3.70 4.11 -7.58
CA VAL A 116 -4.81 4.37 -6.67
C VAL A 116 -6.09 4.63 -7.43
N ALA A 117 -7.20 4.02 -7.00
CA ALA A 117 -8.52 4.29 -7.58
C ALA A 117 -8.80 5.80 -7.48
N THR A 118 -9.38 6.38 -8.53
CA THR A 118 -9.55 7.84 -8.61
C THR A 118 -10.45 8.40 -7.52
N ASP A 119 -11.31 7.59 -6.91
CA ASP A 119 -12.18 8.00 -5.82
C ASP A 119 -11.61 7.70 -4.42
N ASN A 120 -10.44 7.08 -4.35
CA ASN A 120 -9.77 6.83 -3.07
C ASN A 120 -8.97 8.07 -2.65
N LEU A 121 -9.67 9.08 -2.19
CA LEU A 121 -9.08 10.38 -1.88
C LEU A 121 -8.09 10.34 -0.72
N GLY A 122 -8.34 9.46 0.26
CA GLY A 122 -7.45 9.29 1.39
C GLY A 122 -6.06 8.82 0.96
N SER A 123 -6.01 7.79 0.13
CA SER A 123 -4.73 7.27 -0.37
C SER A 123 -4.05 8.26 -1.31
N LEU A 124 -4.83 8.95 -2.16
CA LEU A 124 -4.31 9.97 -3.05
C LEU A 124 -3.60 11.09 -2.25
N ARG A 125 -4.21 11.55 -1.15
CA ARG A 125 -3.60 12.57 -0.29
C ARG A 125 -2.30 12.08 0.36
N VAL A 126 -2.27 10.85 0.83
CA VAL A 126 -1.06 10.26 1.41
C VAL A 126 0.08 10.30 0.40
N LEU A 127 -0.18 9.84 -0.81
CA LEU A 127 0.83 9.83 -1.87
C LEU A 127 1.31 11.23 -2.21
N GLU A 128 0.39 12.17 -2.40
CA GLU A 128 0.74 13.56 -2.74
C GLU A 128 1.56 14.23 -1.63
N LYS A 129 1.21 14.00 -0.37
CA LYS A 129 1.98 14.53 0.78
C LYS A 129 3.39 13.97 0.83
N CYS A 130 3.61 12.80 0.27
CA CYS A 130 4.94 12.19 0.23
C CYS A 130 5.70 12.49 -1.07
N GLY A 131 5.20 13.43 -1.88
CA GLY A 131 5.90 13.90 -3.07
C GLY A 131 5.59 13.15 -4.35
N PHE A 132 4.59 12.27 -4.34
CA PHE A 132 4.13 11.61 -5.56
C PHE A 132 3.29 12.57 -6.39
N VAL A 133 3.41 12.47 -7.71
CA VAL A 133 2.69 13.31 -8.67
C VAL A 133 1.94 12.43 -9.64
N ILE A 134 0.68 12.77 -9.93
CA ILE A 134 -0.12 12.06 -10.91
C ILE A 134 0.56 12.17 -12.27
N CYS A 135 0.88 11.05 -12.90
CA CYS A 135 1.52 11.02 -14.22
C CYS A 135 0.73 10.25 -15.26
N GLY A 136 -0.41 9.67 -14.88
CA GLY A 136 -1.27 8.97 -15.83
C GLY A 136 -2.57 8.51 -15.20
N THR A 137 -3.45 8.03 -16.07
CA THR A 137 -4.72 7.42 -15.67
C THR A 137 -4.84 6.11 -16.45
N GLU A 138 -5.21 5.05 -15.77
CA GLU A 138 -5.40 3.74 -16.37
C GLU A 138 -6.81 3.26 -16.03
N ARG A 139 -7.31 2.29 -16.79
CA ARG A 139 -8.62 1.71 -16.55
C ARG A 139 -8.48 0.20 -16.43
N GLY A 140 -9.09 -0.36 -15.39
CA GLY A 140 -9.02 -1.80 -15.16
C GLY A 140 -10.25 -2.31 -14.43
N PHE A 141 -10.43 -3.63 -14.47
CA PHE A 141 -11.55 -4.27 -13.76
C PHE A 141 -11.22 -4.36 -12.27
N ALA A 142 -12.08 -3.72 -11.46
CA ALA A 142 -11.96 -3.72 -10.01
C ALA A 142 -12.83 -4.82 -9.41
N ASN A 143 -12.21 -5.88 -8.91
CA ASN A 143 -12.95 -7.02 -8.33
C ASN A 143 -13.90 -6.57 -7.22
N ALA A 144 -13.48 -5.62 -6.40
CA ALA A 144 -14.30 -5.13 -5.28
C ALA A 144 -15.53 -4.33 -5.75
N ARG A 145 -15.48 -3.77 -6.94
CA ARG A 145 -16.56 -2.95 -7.52
C ARG A 145 -17.41 -3.70 -8.53
N GLY A 146 -16.91 -4.84 -9.05
CA GLY A 146 -17.58 -5.62 -10.08
C GLY A 146 -17.69 -4.91 -11.42
N GLU A 147 -16.86 -3.91 -11.67
CA GLU A 147 -16.86 -3.12 -12.91
C GLU A 147 -15.48 -2.55 -13.20
N GLU A 148 -15.30 -2.05 -14.41
CA GLU A 148 -14.10 -1.30 -14.76
C GLU A 148 -14.17 0.10 -14.17
N ILE A 149 -13.09 0.54 -13.56
CA ILE A 149 -12.97 1.89 -13.01
C ILE A 149 -11.62 2.50 -13.40
N ASP A 150 -11.52 3.80 -13.25
CA ASP A 150 -10.27 4.51 -13.49
C ASP A 150 -9.40 4.50 -12.24
N GLU A 151 -8.08 4.44 -12.46
CA GLU A 151 -7.10 4.63 -11.40
C GLU A 151 -6.02 5.59 -11.86
N TYR A 152 -5.45 6.33 -10.92
CA TYR A 152 -4.29 7.17 -11.19
C TYR A 152 -3.01 6.36 -11.08
N LEU A 153 -2.05 6.66 -11.95
CA LEU A 153 -0.67 6.27 -11.78
C LEU A 153 0.07 7.49 -11.25
N LEU A 154 0.74 7.33 -10.11
CA LEU A 154 1.54 8.40 -9.52
C LEU A 154 3.00 7.97 -9.49
N GLY A 155 3.90 8.92 -9.63
CA GLY A 155 5.34 8.67 -9.58
C GLY A 155 6.03 9.65 -8.67
N LYS A 156 7.13 9.19 -8.05
CA LYS A 156 8.03 10.02 -7.27
C LYS A 156 9.43 9.89 -7.84
N THR A 157 9.98 11.02 -8.27
CA THR A 157 11.34 11.13 -8.80
C THR A 157 12.22 11.85 -7.78
N GLU A 158 13.51 11.90 -8.04
CA GLU A 158 14.44 12.69 -7.22
C GLU A 158 14.00 14.15 -7.16
N GLU A 159 13.54 14.69 -8.30
CA GLU A 159 13.08 16.06 -8.39
C GLU A 159 11.83 16.29 -7.53
N SER A 160 10.86 15.37 -7.56
CA SER A 160 9.68 15.42 -6.70
C SER A 160 10.04 15.40 -5.22
N MET A 161 11.08 14.66 -4.85
CA MET A 161 11.58 14.63 -3.47
C MET A 161 12.02 16.03 -3.01
N ARG A 162 12.77 16.73 -3.85
CA ARG A 162 13.24 18.08 -3.53
C ARG A 162 12.11 19.07 -3.38
N GLU A 163 11.11 18.95 -4.23
CA GLU A 163 9.92 19.82 -4.20
C GLU A 163 9.08 19.61 -2.94
N SER A 164 9.08 18.41 -2.39
CA SER A 164 8.29 18.09 -1.21
C SER A 164 8.97 18.50 0.11
N GLU A 165 10.20 18.93 0.06
CA GLU A 165 10.93 19.45 1.19
C GLU A 165 10.59 20.92 1.44
#